data_3dc0b8740e09083ce36b4ad6750d32c2
#
_entry.id   3dc0b8740e09083ce36b4ad6750d32c2
#
_cell.length_a   1.000
_cell.length_b   1.000
_cell.length_c   1.000
_cell.angle_alpha   90.00
_cell.angle_beta   90.00
_cell.angle_gamma   90.00
#
_symmetry.space_group_name_H-M   'P 1'
#
loop_
_entity.id
_entity.type
_entity.pdbx_description
1 polymer ?
#
loop_
_entity_poly.entity_id
_entity_poly.type
_entity_poly.pdbx_seq_one_letter_code
_entity_poly.pdbx_strand_id
1 'polypeptide(L)'
;GDVDAAFATADVIHEATYSTHRGQHAHLETHGSIAWVDEHGRLNIRTSSQSPFICRDKIAYLFGLGLPDVRVFCERMGGGFGGKQEVLTEDLVALAAMDTGRPVQWEFTREEQFIGSTYRHPMKVSVKLGATKEGVLTAMQLRIVSNTGAYGNHGGETLYHACSECIGLYRSPNKKIDAFAVYTNTVPSGAIRGYGLTQTVYAVESALDELARALEIDPFELRQKNVVRPGDPMLSLGEEISDAEIGSYGLDECVDLVRAALARGNGVNPPDGEDWLVGSGIAYAMHDAAPPTEHRSNASIELLEDGTYQLVSGTAEFGNGTTTQHIQIAATTLGATANRFHIIQSDTDRTGYDTGAFASTGTFVAGKAVALAAEALRARILGFAAQVMDVEPGMCRMDNDGVICGEGRISLAGLWLASREHGVQLGLSRKAYGSPRSVAFNVHGFHLAVNRVSGEIQILQSVHAADAGTVINPMQLRGQVEGAVAQGVGWALYERIVLDDTGKIVNPAFRNYRIPAYADIPRTEIYFADTHDTIGPLGAKGMGECPINPVAPALANALADATGIRFRDMPFRPDLIYKPIYEKFGAGVA
;
A
#
# COMPACT_ATOMS: atom_id res chain seq x y z
N GLY A 1 13.38 -1.12 -26.63
CA GLY A 1 14.18 -2.02 -27.47
C GLY A 1 13.31 -2.89 -28.39
N ASP A 2 13.93 -3.83 -29.08
CA ASP A 2 13.25 -4.77 -29.98
C ASP A 2 13.14 -6.13 -29.29
N VAL A 3 11.96 -6.44 -28.77
CA VAL A 3 11.72 -7.69 -28.03
C VAL A 3 11.75 -8.92 -28.93
N ASP A 4 11.30 -8.81 -30.20
CA ASP A 4 11.24 -9.94 -31.11
C ASP A 4 12.65 -10.37 -31.54
N ALA A 5 13.50 -9.42 -31.88
CA ALA A 5 14.92 -9.68 -32.15
C ALA A 5 15.65 -10.23 -30.93
N ALA A 6 15.36 -9.72 -29.73
CA ALA A 6 15.97 -10.19 -28.50
C ALA A 6 15.54 -11.62 -28.13
N PHE A 7 14.28 -11.99 -28.33
CA PHE A 7 13.82 -13.36 -28.16
C PHE A 7 14.43 -14.33 -29.16
N ALA A 8 14.63 -13.89 -30.43
CA ALA A 8 15.24 -14.73 -31.45
C ALA A 8 16.72 -15.10 -31.14
N THR A 9 17.38 -14.32 -30.28
CA THR A 9 18.79 -14.51 -29.89
C THR A 9 18.97 -14.94 -28.44
N ALA A 10 17.91 -15.09 -27.67
CA ALA A 10 17.99 -15.57 -26.30
C ALA A 10 18.37 -17.06 -26.25
N ASP A 11 19.24 -17.43 -25.30
CA ASP A 11 19.62 -18.84 -25.11
C ASP A 11 18.50 -19.66 -24.51
N VAL A 12 17.74 -19.05 -23.59
CA VAL A 12 16.60 -19.67 -22.92
C VAL A 12 15.39 -18.74 -22.96
N ILE A 13 14.23 -19.30 -23.31
CA ILE A 13 12.93 -18.59 -23.28
C ILE A 13 12.00 -19.33 -22.33
N HIS A 14 11.40 -18.60 -21.42
CA HIS A 14 10.27 -19.06 -20.62
C HIS A 14 9.02 -18.28 -21.00
N GLU A 15 7.90 -18.97 -21.23
CA GLU A 15 6.62 -18.35 -21.53
C GLU A 15 5.48 -19.09 -20.80
N ALA A 16 4.68 -18.36 -20.02
CA ALA A 16 3.55 -18.91 -19.31
C ALA A 16 2.46 -17.85 -19.05
N THR A 17 1.25 -18.32 -18.79
CA THR A 17 0.10 -17.49 -18.41
C THR A 17 -0.32 -17.81 -16.98
N TYR A 18 -0.53 -16.79 -16.18
CA TYR A 18 -0.94 -16.86 -14.78
C TYR A 18 -2.28 -16.17 -14.61
N SER A 19 -3.16 -16.75 -13.77
CA SER A 19 -4.49 -16.21 -13.51
C SER A 19 -4.69 -15.87 -12.06
N THR A 20 -5.31 -14.72 -11.80
CA THR A 20 -5.69 -14.29 -10.46
C THR A 20 -7.21 -14.14 -10.36
N HIS A 21 -7.72 -14.18 -9.15
CA HIS A 21 -9.15 -14.16 -8.86
C HIS A 21 -9.58 -12.88 -8.14
N ARG A 22 -10.91 -12.70 -7.99
CA ARG A 22 -11.50 -11.63 -7.19
C ARG A 22 -11.24 -11.85 -5.71
N GLY A 23 -10.81 -10.80 -5.02
CA GLY A 23 -10.71 -10.73 -3.57
C GLY A 23 -11.49 -9.55 -3.01
N GLN A 24 -12.13 -9.74 -1.87
CA GLN A 24 -12.79 -8.67 -1.13
C GLN A 24 -11.80 -8.01 -0.17
N HIS A 25 -11.96 -6.71 0.10
CA HIS A 25 -11.17 -5.96 1.09
C HIS A 25 -11.30 -6.53 2.49
N ALA A 26 -12.49 -7.05 2.82
CA ALA A 26 -12.82 -7.68 4.09
C ALA A 26 -12.56 -6.78 5.32
N HIS A 27 -12.62 -5.44 5.14
CA HIS A 27 -12.57 -4.52 6.28
C HIS A 27 -13.73 -4.79 7.25
N LEU A 28 -13.44 -4.68 8.56
CA LEU A 28 -14.40 -5.04 9.59
C LEU A 28 -15.59 -4.07 9.62
N GLU A 29 -15.32 -2.77 9.59
CA GLU A 29 -16.34 -1.74 9.40
C GLU A 29 -16.81 -1.71 7.95
N THR A 30 -18.09 -1.88 7.70
CA THR A 30 -18.70 -1.79 6.37
C THR A 30 -18.72 -0.33 5.87
N HIS A 31 -19.15 -0.09 4.62
CA HIS A 31 -19.45 1.27 4.18
C HIS A 31 -20.63 1.81 4.96
N GLY A 32 -20.53 3.07 5.35
CA GLY A 32 -21.62 3.73 6.04
C GLY A 32 -21.46 5.25 6.02
N SER A 33 -22.58 5.94 5.88
CA SER A 33 -22.64 7.39 5.92
C SER A 33 -23.93 7.90 6.55
N ILE A 34 -23.87 9.13 7.07
CA ILE A 34 -25.04 9.90 7.52
C ILE A 34 -24.94 11.29 6.91
N ALA A 35 -26.05 11.78 6.33
CA ALA A 35 -26.16 13.12 5.79
C ALA A 35 -27.30 13.90 6.46
N TRP A 36 -27.14 15.22 6.56
CA TRP A 36 -28.16 16.14 7.01
C TRP A 36 -27.94 17.53 6.40
N VAL A 37 -29.01 18.29 6.27
CA VAL A 37 -28.95 19.71 5.92
C VAL A 37 -29.04 20.51 7.21
N ASP A 38 -28.10 21.41 7.44
CA ASP A 38 -28.07 22.24 8.64
C ASP A 38 -29.01 23.48 8.53
N GLU A 39 -29.07 24.29 9.59
CA GLU A 39 -29.90 25.49 9.68
C GLU A 39 -29.57 26.57 8.67
N HIS A 40 -28.38 26.50 8.05
CA HIS A 40 -27.93 27.41 7.00
C HIS A 40 -28.18 26.85 5.58
N GLY A 41 -28.85 25.69 5.48
CA GLY A 41 -29.13 25.00 4.21
C GLY A 41 -27.95 24.24 3.63
N ARG A 42 -26.92 24.00 4.43
CA ARG A 42 -25.68 23.37 4.00
C ARG A 42 -25.74 21.85 4.20
N LEU A 43 -25.32 21.09 3.19
CA LEU A 43 -25.25 19.64 3.26
C LEU A 43 -23.99 19.19 4.04
N ASN A 44 -24.20 18.45 5.11
CA ASN A 44 -23.15 17.84 5.91
C ASN A 44 -23.20 16.31 5.76
N ILE A 45 -22.04 15.68 5.54
CA ILE A 45 -21.91 14.23 5.41
C ILE A 45 -20.78 13.73 6.31
N ARG A 46 -21.11 12.86 7.25
CA ARG A 46 -20.14 12.03 7.96
C ARG A 46 -20.09 10.67 7.30
N THR A 47 -18.90 10.23 6.89
CA THR A 47 -18.77 8.98 6.14
C THR A 47 -17.51 8.22 6.49
N SER A 48 -17.49 6.92 6.17
CA SER A 48 -16.31 6.06 6.23
C SER A 48 -15.54 6.12 4.90
N SER A 49 -14.94 7.27 4.57
CA SER A 49 -14.20 7.50 3.31
C SER A 49 -12.71 7.76 3.52
N GLN A 50 -11.86 7.12 2.70
CA GLN A 50 -10.42 7.40 2.64
C GLN A 50 -10.10 8.74 1.98
N SER A 51 -11.09 9.37 1.29
CA SER A 51 -10.90 10.55 0.44
C SER A 51 -12.03 11.56 0.61
N PRO A 52 -12.17 12.19 1.80
CA PRO A 52 -13.31 13.07 2.08
C PRO A 52 -13.40 14.27 1.12
N PHE A 53 -12.28 14.81 0.65
CA PHE A 53 -12.28 15.92 -0.32
C PHE A 53 -12.79 15.48 -1.70
N ILE A 54 -12.35 14.31 -2.20
CA ILE A 54 -12.85 13.76 -3.46
C ILE A 54 -14.35 13.42 -3.33
N CYS A 55 -14.76 12.86 -2.17
CA CYS A 55 -16.18 12.60 -1.89
C CYS A 55 -17.00 13.91 -1.95
N ARG A 56 -16.55 14.97 -1.26
CA ARG A 56 -17.19 16.30 -1.32
C ARG A 56 -17.31 16.79 -2.77
N ASP A 57 -16.24 16.75 -3.52
CA ASP A 57 -16.19 17.27 -4.89
C ASP A 57 -17.14 16.50 -5.82
N LYS A 58 -17.22 15.16 -5.67
CA LYS A 58 -18.16 14.31 -6.41
C LYS A 58 -19.61 14.60 -6.02
N ILE A 59 -19.92 14.74 -4.73
CA ILE A 59 -21.27 15.04 -4.25
C ILE A 59 -21.71 16.43 -4.71
N ALA A 60 -20.84 17.44 -4.61
CA ALA A 60 -21.11 18.77 -5.10
C ALA A 60 -21.41 18.78 -6.60
N TYR A 61 -20.60 18.09 -7.40
CA TYR A 61 -20.81 17.94 -8.84
C TYR A 61 -22.12 17.22 -9.16
N LEU A 62 -22.42 16.10 -8.48
CA LEU A 62 -23.60 15.28 -8.73
C LEU A 62 -24.91 16.06 -8.52
N PHE A 63 -24.95 16.89 -7.48
CA PHE A 63 -26.16 17.63 -7.13
C PHE A 63 -26.14 19.11 -7.56
N GLY A 64 -25.12 19.53 -8.31
CA GLY A 64 -25.00 20.92 -8.78
C GLY A 64 -24.81 21.95 -7.67
N LEU A 65 -24.18 21.55 -6.56
CA LEU A 65 -23.89 22.39 -5.39
C LEU A 65 -22.51 23.05 -5.50
N GLY A 66 -22.35 24.20 -4.84
CA GLY A 66 -21.03 24.78 -4.64
C GLY A 66 -20.20 23.98 -3.63
N LEU A 67 -18.87 23.95 -3.78
CA LEU A 67 -18.00 23.29 -2.80
C LEU A 67 -18.20 23.80 -1.36
N PRO A 68 -18.45 25.11 -1.11
CA PRO A 68 -18.74 25.60 0.23
C PRO A 68 -20.08 25.11 0.81
N ASP A 69 -21.00 24.64 -0.05
CA ASP A 69 -22.33 24.17 0.38
C ASP A 69 -22.32 22.73 0.85
N VAL A 70 -21.18 22.04 0.72
CA VAL A 70 -21.00 20.64 1.11
C VAL A 70 -19.84 20.52 2.07
N ARG A 71 -20.07 19.89 3.23
CA ARG A 71 -19.04 19.45 4.16
C ARG A 71 -19.01 17.94 4.23
N VAL A 72 -17.82 17.35 4.05
CA VAL A 72 -17.60 15.91 4.24
C VAL A 72 -16.50 15.71 5.27
N PHE A 73 -16.73 14.82 6.22
CA PHE A 73 -15.72 14.48 7.20
C PHE A 73 -15.80 13.01 7.59
N CYS A 74 -14.67 12.47 8.00
CA CYS A 74 -14.60 11.14 8.58
C CYS A 74 -13.84 11.15 9.90
N GLU A 75 -14.28 10.29 10.79
CA GLU A 75 -13.56 9.92 12.00
C GLU A 75 -12.56 8.78 11.70
N ARG A 76 -12.02 8.12 12.71
CA ARG A 76 -11.25 6.90 12.52
C ARG A 76 -12.15 5.80 11.97
N MET A 77 -11.67 5.12 10.92
CA MET A 77 -12.40 4.05 10.26
C MET A 77 -11.86 2.67 10.64
N GLY A 78 -12.74 1.69 10.63
CA GLY A 78 -12.45 0.28 10.90
C GLY A 78 -11.92 -0.48 9.70
N GLY A 79 -10.90 0.06 9.02
CA GLY A 79 -10.28 -0.46 7.81
C GLY A 79 -10.79 0.19 6.53
N GLY A 80 -9.98 0.13 5.48
CA GLY A 80 -10.32 0.65 4.16
C GLY A 80 -9.68 -0.18 3.04
N PHE A 81 -8.36 -0.31 3.05
CA PHE A 81 -7.56 -1.11 2.12
C PHE A 81 -7.76 -0.75 0.63
N GLY A 82 -8.22 0.47 0.36
CA GLY A 82 -8.57 0.93 -0.99
C GLY A 82 -10.08 0.88 -1.29
N GLY A 83 -10.87 0.09 -0.57
CA GLY A 83 -12.30 -0.09 -0.83
C GLY A 83 -13.20 1.08 -0.44
N LYS A 84 -12.67 2.06 0.28
CA LYS A 84 -13.42 3.24 0.74
C LYS A 84 -12.96 4.53 0.04
N GLN A 85 -12.62 4.43 -1.25
CA GLN A 85 -12.27 5.57 -2.11
C GLN A 85 -13.46 6.01 -2.98
N GLU A 86 -14.33 5.08 -3.34
CA GLU A 86 -15.53 5.33 -4.11
C GLU A 86 -16.65 5.93 -3.24
N VAL A 87 -17.59 6.63 -3.89
CA VAL A 87 -18.87 7.04 -3.31
C VAL A 87 -19.85 5.88 -3.50
N LEU A 88 -20.33 5.27 -2.42
CA LEU A 88 -21.23 4.11 -2.45
C LEU A 88 -22.50 4.28 -1.62
N THR A 89 -22.45 5.09 -0.57
CA THR A 89 -23.61 5.36 0.31
C THR A 89 -23.89 6.85 0.40
N GLU A 90 -22.90 7.69 0.15
CA GLU A 90 -22.92 9.13 0.42
C GLU A 90 -23.90 9.88 -0.49
N ASP A 91 -23.99 9.50 -1.75
CA ASP A 91 -24.92 10.09 -2.74
C ASP A 91 -26.37 9.80 -2.37
N LEU A 92 -26.67 8.56 -1.95
CA LEU A 92 -28.02 8.16 -1.60
C LEU A 92 -28.49 8.80 -0.29
N VAL A 93 -27.65 8.84 0.75
CA VAL A 93 -28.02 9.53 2.01
C VAL A 93 -28.12 11.03 1.82
N ALA A 94 -27.27 11.62 0.96
CA ALA A 94 -27.32 13.05 0.62
C ALA A 94 -28.63 13.41 -0.10
N LEU A 95 -28.98 12.64 -1.14
CA LEU A 95 -30.26 12.82 -1.86
C LEU A 95 -31.45 12.75 -0.91
N ALA A 96 -31.53 11.70 -0.11
CA ALA A 96 -32.63 11.49 0.81
C ALA A 96 -32.68 12.56 1.92
N ALA A 97 -31.53 13.03 2.41
CA ALA A 97 -31.49 14.11 3.40
C ALA A 97 -31.97 15.45 2.82
N MET A 98 -31.59 15.78 1.60
CA MET A 98 -32.06 16.99 0.91
C MET A 98 -33.55 16.94 0.58
N ASP A 99 -34.06 15.79 0.14
CA ASP A 99 -35.48 15.62 -0.22
C ASP A 99 -36.39 15.64 1.01
N THR A 100 -35.99 14.98 2.09
CA THR A 100 -36.82 14.84 3.31
C THR A 100 -36.64 15.96 4.31
N GLY A 101 -35.56 16.75 4.23
CA GLY A 101 -35.16 17.74 5.23
C GLY A 101 -34.81 17.12 6.59
N ARG A 102 -34.48 15.84 6.65
CA ARG A 102 -34.14 15.07 7.88
C ARG A 102 -32.77 14.44 7.75
N PRO A 103 -32.05 14.20 8.88
CA PRO A 103 -30.87 13.36 8.85
C PRO A 103 -31.21 11.94 8.36
N VAL A 104 -30.41 11.42 7.43
CA VAL A 104 -30.55 10.09 6.86
C VAL A 104 -29.23 9.34 7.00
N GLN A 105 -29.31 8.13 7.53
CA GLN A 105 -28.15 7.24 7.70
C GLN A 105 -28.38 5.94 6.92
N TRP A 106 -27.30 5.46 6.28
CA TRP A 106 -27.25 4.12 5.72
C TRP A 106 -25.88 3.50 5.99
N GLU A 107 -25.89 2.32 6.52
CA GLU A 107 -24.73 1.47 6.74
C GLU A 107 -24.99 0.14 6.09
N PHE A 108 -24.05 -0.34 5.26
CA PHE A 108 -24.15 -1.64 4.62
C PHE A 108 -24.16 -2.76 5.67
N THR A 109 -25.09 -3.69 5.54
CA THR A 109 -24.93 -5.01 6.12
C THR A 109 -23.72 -5.71 5.51
N ARG A 110 -23.23 -6.78 6.11
CA ARG A 110 -22.12 -7.53 5.53
C ARG A 110 -22.47 -8.13 4.17
N GLU A 111 -23.70 -8.55 3.96
CA GLU A 111 -24.17 -9.03 2.65
C GLU A 111 -24.17 -7.91 1.60
N GLU A 112 -24.71 -6.74 1.93
CA GLU A 112 -24.67 -5.56 1.06
C GLU A 112 -23.23 -5.15 0.74
N GLN A 113 -22.32 -5.23 1.73
CA GLN A 113 -20.89 -4.98 1.50
C GLN A 113 -20.29 -5.92 0.45
N PHE A 114 -20.68 -7.20 0.44
CA PHE A 114 -20.23 -8.15 -0.57
C PHE A 114 -20.91 -7.93 -1.93
N ILE A 115 -22.16 -7.52 -1.98
CA ILE A 115 -22.91 -7.39 -3.23
C ILE A 115 -22.71 -6.01 -3.87
N GLY A 116 -22.66 -4.96 -3.06
CA GLY A 116 -22.70 -3.56 -3.51
C GLY A 116 -21.34 -2.84 -3.57
N SER A 117 -20.23 -3.48 -3.14
CA SER A 117 -18.91 -2.86 -3.19
C SER A 117 -18.05 -3.39 -4.35
N THR A 118 -16.80 -2.92 -4.39
CA THR A 118 -15.82 -3.27 -5.43
C THR A 118 -14.89 -4.40 -4.98
N TYR A 119 -14.12 -4.96 -5.94
CA TYR A 119 -13.28 -6.13 -5.76
C TYR A 119 -11.91 -5.97 -6.40
N ARG A 120 -10.94 -6.81 -5.98
CA ARG A 120 -9.68 -6.94 -6.69
C ARG A 120 -9.93 -7.40 -8.12
N HIS A 121 -9.32 -6.73 -9.09
CA HIS A 121 -9.42 -7.06 -10.51
C HIS A 121 -8.87 -8.47 -10.77
N PRO A 122 -9.68 -9.42 -11.28
CA PRO A 122 -9.12 -10.65 -11.82
C PRO A 122 -8.29 -10.34 -13.06
N MET A 123 -7.11 -10.93 -13.13
CA MET A 123 -6.21 -10.72 -14.27
C MET A 123 -5.73 -12.04 -14.85
N LYS A 124 -5.54 -12.07 -16.17
CA LYS A 124 -4.72 -13.06 -16.87
C LYS A 124 -3.47 -12.36 -17.37
N VAL A 125 -2.32 -12.83 -16.90
CA VAL A 125 -1.03 -12.23 -17.18
C VAL A 125 -0.16 -13.27 -17.88
N SER A 126 0.08 -13.10 -19.18
CA SER A 126 1.05 -13.88 -19.92
C SER A 126 2.40 -13.20 -19.81
N VAL A 127 3.40 -13.95 -19.38
CA VAL A 127 4.78 -13.48 -19.19
C VAL A 127 5.69 -14.28 -20.10
N LYS A 128 6.51 -13.59 -20.90
CA LYS A 128 7.57 -14.18 -21.69
C LYS A 128 8.90 -13.53 -21.32
N LEU A 129 9.87 -14.34 -20.94
CA LEU A 129 11.21 -13.94 -20.51
C LEU A 129 12.24 -14.59 -21.42
N GLY A 130 13.21 -13.79 -21.90
CA GLY A 130 14.40 -14.27 -22.58
C GLY A 130 15.63 -14.01 -21.74
N ALA A 131 16.55 -14.96 -21.67
CA ALA A 131 17.80 -14.82 -20.94
C ALA A 131 18.96 -15.50 -21.65
N THR A 132 20.19 -15.09 -21.28
CA THR A 132 21.41 -15.85 -21.60
C THR A 132 21.54 -17.07 -20.69
N LYS A 133 22.43 -18.00 -21.03
CA LYS A 133 22.74 -19.16 -20.17
C LYS A 133 23.24 -18.78 -18.78
N GLU A 134 23.88 -17.61 -18.66
CA GLU A 134 24.35 -17.07 -17.37
C GLU A 134 23.22 -16.37 -16.59
N GLY A 135 22.00 -16.38 -17.12
CA GLY A 135 20.83 -15.82 -16.47
C GLY A 135 20.69 -14.30 -16.55
N VAL A 136 21.31 -13.65 -17.55
CA VAL A 136 21.08 -12.21 -17.82
C VAL A 136 19.83 -12.07 -18.68
N LEU A 137 18.85 -11.29 -18.22
CA LEU A 137 17.61 -11.03 -18.97
C LEU A 137 17.89 -10.20 -20.22
N THR A 138 17.47 -10.72 -21.37
CA THR A 138 17.62 -10.06 -22.67
C THR A 138 16.31 -9.43 -23.16
N ALA A 139 15.18 -10.02 -22.81
CA ALA A 139 13.85 -9.52 -23.13
C ALA A 139 12.81 -9.88 -22.07
N MET A 140 11.85 -8.99 -21.90
CA MET A 140 10.66 -9.21 -21.06
C MET A 140 9.42 -8.73 -21.82
N GLN A 141 8.42 -9.61 -21.96
CA GLN A 141 7.14 -9.26 -22.57
C GLN A 141 6.00 -9.70 -21.67
N LEU A 142 5.05 -8.79 -21.45
CA LEU A 142 3.83 -9.05 -20.72
C LEU A 142 2.60 -8.79 -21.60
N ARG A 143 1.61 -9.67 -21.49
CA ARG A 143 0.26 -9.42 -22.01
C ARG A 143 -0.71 -9.57 -20.84
N ILE A 144 -1.42 -8.48 -20.53
CA ILE A 144 -2.31 -8.40 -19.36
C ILE A 144 -3.75 -8.20 -19.84
N VAL A 145 -4.66 -9.03 -19.35
CA VAL A 145 -6.11 -8.83 -19.52
C VAL A 145 -6.71 -8.70 -18.12
N SER A 146 -7.18 -7.50 -17.80
CA SER A 146 -7.78 -7.13 -16.52
C SER A 146 -9.30 -7.03 -16.65
N ASN A 147 -10.04 -7.75 -15.82
CA ASN A 147 -11.49 -7.69 -15.77
C ASN A 147 -11.96 -6.58 -14.83
N THR A 148 -12.54 -5.50 -15.39
CA THR A 148 -13.04 -4.37 -14.60
C THR A 148 -14.44 -4.61 -14.03
N GLY A 149 -15.14 -5.66 -14.46
CA GLY A 149 -16.57 -5.81 -14.19
C GLY A 149 -17.41 -4.78 -14.94
N ALA A 150 -18.57 -4.47 -14.39
CA ALA A 150 -19.43 -3.41 -14.91
C ALA A 150 -18.87 -2.01 -14.52
N TYR A 151 -19.24 -0.98 -15.29
CA TYR A 151 -18.97 0.45 -15.04
C TYR A 151 -17.49 0.91 -15.10
N GLY A 152 -16.53 0.02 -15.25
CA GLY A 152 -15.12 0.37 -15.48
C GLY A 152 -14.35 0.95 -14.30
N ASN A 153 -14.97 1.63 -13.37
CA ASN A 153 -14.42 2.22 -12.13
C ASN A 153 -12.90 2.50 -12.22
N HIS A 154 -12.06 1.94 -11.35
CA HIS A 154 -10.60 2.06 -11.33
C HIS A 154 -9.87 1.20 -12.40
N GLY A 155 -10.56 0.71 -13.44
CA GLY A 155 -10.01 -0.27 -14.38
C GLY A 155 -8.77 0.20 -15.14
N GLY A 156 -8.78 1.43 -15.64
CA GLY A 156 -7.68 2.04 -16.38
C GLY A 156 -6.46 2.30 -15.49
N GLU A 157 -6.68 2.96 -14.37
CA GLU A 157 -5.64 3.36 -13.43
C GLU A 157 -4.98 2.15 -12.76
N THR A 158 -5.78 1.14 -12.37
CA THR A 158 -5.25 -0.12 -11.80
C THR A 158 -4.39 -0.86 -12.82
N LEU A 159 -4.81 -0.88 -14.09
CA LEU A 159 -4.05 -1.52 -15.14
C LEU A 159 -2.76 -0.77 -15.46
N TYR A 160 -2.80 0.57 -15.49
CA TYR A 160 -1.62 1.41 -15.67
C TYR A 160 -0.56 1.10 -14.60
N HIS A 161 -0.96 1.12 -13.34
CA HIS A 161 -0.06 0.82 -12.21
C HIS A 161 0.45 -0.64 -12.25
N ALA A 162 -0.41 -1.60 -12.63
CA ALA A 162 -0.02 -3.00 -12.81
C ALA A 162 1.08 -3.22 -13.85
N CYS A 163 1.26 -2.27 -14.80
CA CYS A 163 2.24 -2.38 -15.87
C CYS A 163 3.63 -1.82 -15.50
N SER A 164 3.78 -1.11 -14.40
CA SER A 164 4.99 -0.34 -14.09
C SER A 164 6.03 -1.14 -13.31
N GLU A 165 5.91 -1.21 -12.00
CA GLU A 165 6.99 -1.67 -11.12
C GLU A 165 7.24 -3.18 -11.21
N CYS A 166 6.26 -3.97 -11.61
CA CYS A 166 6.42 -5.43 -11.76
C CYS A 166 7.50 -5.80 -12.78
N ILE A 167 7.64 -5.00 -13.84
CA ILE A 167 8.66 -5.17 -14.87
C ILE A 167 9.78 -4.14 -14.71
N GLY A 168 9.49 -3.01 -14.05
CA GLY A 168 10.45 -1.95 -13.71
C GLY A 168 11.54 -2.41 -12.76
N LEU A 169 11.23 -3.33 -11.84
CA LEU A 169 12.17 -3.88 -10.88
C LEU A 169 13.35 -4.61 -11.54
N TYR A 170 13.17 -5.15 -12.74
CA TYR A 170 14.21 -5.94 -13.42
C TYR A 170 14.79 -5.21 -14.60
N ARG A 171 16.12 -5.21 -14.71
CA ARG A 171 16.85 -4.72 -15.87
C ARG A 171 16.65 -5.69 -17.03
N SER A 172 16.20 -5.16 -18.15
CA SER A 172 16.20 -5.83 -19.44
C SER A 172 16.22 -4.74 -20.52
N PRO A 173 17.07 -4.83 -21.51
CA PRO A 173 17.17 -3.81 -22.56
C PRO A 173 15.94 -3.78 -23.47
N ASN A 174 15.18 -4.86 -23.51
CA ASN A 174 14.00 -5.00 -24.38
C ASN A 174 12.78 -5.37 -23.54
N LYS A 175 11.82 -4.45 -23.44
CA LYS A 175 10.58 -4.63 -22.69
C LYS A 175 9.37 -4.28 -23.55
N LYS A 176 8.30 -5.08 -23.46
CA LYS A 176 7.02 -4.82 -24.11
C LYS A 176 5.87 -5.20 -23.20
N ILE A 177 4.85 -4.34 -23.14
CA ILE A 177 3.61 -4.62 -22.40
C ILE A 177 2.42 -4.32 -23.31
N ASP A 178 1.55 -5.30 -23.48
CA ASP A 178 0.25 -5.15 -24.10
C ASP A 178 -0.81 -5.38 -23.01
N ALA A 179 -1.59 -4.35 -22.65
CA ALA A 179 -2.50 -4.39 -21.53
C ALA A 179 -3.91 -3.96 -21.91
N PHE A 180 -4.92 -4.70 -21.43
CA PHE A 180 -6.32 -4.52 -21.78
C PHE A 180 -7.19 -4.51 -20.52
N ALA A 181 -7.90 -3.42 -20.27
CA ALA A 181 -8.98 -3.34 -19.30
C ALA A 181 -10.30 -3.70 -20.02
N VAL A 182 -10.97 -4.75 -19.56
CA VAL A 182 -12.17 -5.26 -20.25
C VAL A 182 -13.40 -5.18 -19.34
N TYR A 183 -14.50 -4.69 -19.90
CA TYR A 183 -15.80 -4.69 -19.24
C TYR A 183 -16.44 -6.08 -19.30
N THR A 184 -17.12 -6.44 -18.22
CA THR A 184 -17.95 -7.66 -18.16
C THR A 184 -19.21 -7.39 -17.36
N ASN A 185 -20.23 -8.26 -17.52
CA ASN A 185 -21.48 -8.20 -16.77
C ASN A 185 -21.34 -8.85 -15.38
N THR A 186 -20.27 -8.52 -14.66
CA THR A 186 -20.01 -9.00 -13.30
C THR A 186 -19.87 -7.82 -12.36
N VAL A 187 -19.79 -8.10 -11.07
CA VAL A 187 -19.56 -7.07 -10.03
C VAL A 187 -18.36 -6.19 -10.37
N PRO A 188 -18.43 -4.87 -10.11
CA PRO A 188 -17.34 -3.94 -10.40
C PRO A 188 -16.06 -4.30 -9.68
N SER A 189 -14.94 -4.13 -10.34
CA SER A 189 -13.63 -4.13 -9.70
C SER A 189 -13.26 -2.70 -9.29
N GLY A 190 -12.39 -2.55 -8.28
CA GLY A 190 -11.97 -1.26 -7.76
C GLY A 190 -10.60 -1.31 -7.11
N ALA A 191 -10.24 -0.23 -6.43
CA ALA A 191 -8.98 -0.11 -5.74
C ALA A 191 -8.89 -1.09 -4.56
N ILE A 192 -7.78 -1.80 -4.46
CA ILE A 192 -7.45 -2.65 -3.31
C ILE A 192 -5.94 -2.66 -3.11
N ARG A 193 -5.49 -2.76 -1.86
CA ARG A 193 -4.09 -2.74 -1.45
C ARG A 193 -3.17 -3.46 -2.44
N GLY A 194 -2.15 -2.77 -2.97
CA GLY A 194 -1.26 -3.24 -4.03
C GLY A 194 -1.68 -2.87 -5.45
N TYR A 195 -2.91 -2.37 -5.66
CA TYR A 195 -3.46 -1.68 -6.85
C TYR A 195 -3.01 -2.22 -8.21
N GLY A 196 -3.23 -3.52 -8.44
CA GLY A 196 -2.83 -4.22 -9.67
C GLY A 196 -1.45 -4.89 -9.63
N LEU A 197 -0.50 -4.35 -8.88
CA LEU A 197 0.83 -4.94 -8.75
C LEU A 197 0.82 -6.32 -8.09
N THR A 198 -0.04 -6.55 -7.10
CA THR A 198 -0.15 -7.88 -6.47
C THR A 198 -0.38 -8.99 -7.48
N GLN A 199 -1.18 -8.73 -8.53
CA GLN A 199 -1.49 -9.68 -9.59
C GLN A 199 -0.32 -9.86 -10.57
N THR A 200 0.30 -8.77 -10.99
CA THR A 200 1.38 -8.81 -11.98
C THR A 200 2.71 -9.24 -11.37
N VAL A 201 3.01 -8.85 -10.14
CA VAL A 201 4.17 -9.34 -9.38
C VAL A 201 4.06 -10.87 -9.17
N TYR A 202 2.84 -11.39 -8.86
CA TYR A 202 2.64 -12.84 -8.81
C TYR A 202 3.07 -13.54 -10.11
N ALA A 203 2.66 -13.01 -11.25
CA ALA A 203 2.98 -13.62 -12.54
C ALA A 203 4.47 -13.51 -12.89
N VAL A 204 5.07 -12.32 -12.74
CA VAL A 204 6.46 -12.05 -13.08
C VAL A 204 7.42 -12.84 -12.17
N GLU A 205 7.19 -12.82 -10.86
CA GLU A 205 8.01 -13.53 -9.88
C GLU A 205 7.93 -15.06 -10.01
N SER A 206 6.74 -15.57 -10.37
CA SER A 206 6.57 -17.00 -10.68
C SER A 206 7.29 -17.38 -11.97
N ALA A 207 7.23 -16.55 -13.01
CA ALA A 207 7.95 -16.79 -14.28
C ALA A 207 9.48 -16.73 -14.10
N LEU A 208 9.98 -15.82 -13.25
CA LEU A 208 11.41 -15.76 -12.93
C LEU A 208 11.88 -16.99 -12.14
N ASP A 209 11.06 -17.52 -11.26
CA ASP A 209 11.37 -18.77 -10.55
C ASP A 209 11.42 -19.98 -11.51
N GLU A 210 10.48 -20.06 -12.47
CA GLU A 210 10.51 -21.08 -13.51
C GLU A 210 11.73 -20.95 -14.42
N LEU A 211 12.09 -19.71 -14.78
CA LEU A 211 13.31 -19.44 -15.58
C LEU A 211 14.58 -19.82 -14.81
N ALA A 212 14.66 -19.50 -13.51
CA ALA A 212 15.79 -19.87 -12.66
C ALA A 212 15.99 -21.39 -12.61
N ARG A 213 14.90 -22.16 -12.47
CA ARG A 213 14.91 -23.63 -12.49
C ARG A 213 15.34 -24.17 -13.85
N ALA A 214 14.85 -23.58 -14.96
CA ALA A 214 15.23 -23.99 -16.32
C ALA A 214 16.71 -23.73 -16.62
N LEU A 215 17.30 -22.74 -15.98
CA LEU A 215 18.73 -22.39 -16.09
C LEU A 215 19.60 -23.08 -15.05
N GLU A 216 19.01 -23.81 -14.08
CA GLU A 216 19.70 -24.39 -12.91
C GLU A 216 20.48 -23.33 -12.09
N ILE A 217 19.93 -22.11 -12.00
CA ILE A 217 20.48 -20.97 -11.24
C ILE A 217 19.66 -20.81 -9.96
N ASP A 218 20.34 -20.52 -8.85
CA ASP A 218 19.67 -20.17 -7.59
C ASP A 218 18.70 -18.99 -7.77
N PRO A 219 17.43 -19.08 -7.29
CA PRO A 219 16.43 -18.04 -7.49
C PRO A 219 16.82 -16.67 -6.93
N PHE A 220 17.61 -16.59 -5.86
CA PHE A 220 18.18 -15.34 -5.37
C PHE A 220 19.20 -14.77 -6.33
N GLU A 221 20.11 -15.62 -6.84
CA GLU A 221 21.18 -15.19 -7.75
C GLU A 221 20.65 -14.68 -9.08
N LEU A 222 19.63 -15.35 -9.66
CA LEU A 222 18.99 -14.88 -10.88
C LEU A 222 18.40 -13.48 -10.71
N ARG A 223 17.68 -13.27 -9.59
CA ARG A 223 17.07 -11.97 -9.29
C ARG A 223 18.12 -10.90 -9.03
N GLN A 224 19.10 -11.16 -8.17
CA GLN A 224 20.17 -10.21 -7.84
C GLN A 224 21.01 -9.78 -9.06
N LYS A 225 21.19 -10.66 -10.01
CA LYS A 225 21.87 -10.36 -11.28
C LYS A 225 21.09 -9.34 -12.12
N ASN A 226 19.76 -9.34 -12.02
CA ASN A 226 18.88 -8.60 -12.92
C ASN A 226 18.12 -7.43 -12.29
N VAL A 227 18.11 -7.27 -10.95
CA VAL A 227 17.40 -6.14 -10.31
C VAL A 227 18.03 -4.79 -10.65
N VAL A 228 17.20 -3.76 -10.67
CA VAL A 228 17.63 -2.36 -10.85
C VAL A 228 18.58 -1.92 -9.74
N ARG A 229 19.44 -0.97 -10.06
CA ARG A 229 20.44 -0.36 -9.18
C ARG A 229 20.29 1.15 -9.16
N PRO A 230 20.80 1.85 -8.13
CA PRO A 230 20.90 3.30 -8.17
C PRO A 230 21.62 3.78 -9.43
N GLY A 231 20.99 4.70 -10.16
CA GLY A 231 21.50 5.23 -11.42
C GLY A 231 20.99 4.50 -12.67
N ASP A 232 20.35 3.35 -12.54
CA ASP A 232 19.62 2.74 -13.66
C ASP A 232 18.39 3.60 -14.01
N PRO A 233 18.03 3.72 -15.30
CA PRO A 233 16.83 4.45 -15.68
C PRO A 233 15.59 3.73 -15.17
N MET A 234 14.69 4.47 -14.51
CA MET A 234 13.40 3.94 -14.12
C MET A 234 12.51 3.77 -15.35
N LEU A 235 11.64 2.75 -15.31
CA LEU A 235 10.70 2.49 -16.40
C LEU A 235 9.76 3.68 -16.55
N SER A 236 9.66 4.20 -17.78
CA SER A 236 8.61 5.13 -18.18
C SER A 236 7.59 4.43 -19.07
N LEU A 237 6.31 4.77 -18.91
CA LEU A 237 5.25 4.31 -19.78
C LEU A 237 4.94 5.42 -20.80
N GLY A 238 5.28 5.17 -22.07
CA GLY A 238 5.16 6.15 -23.14
C GLY A 238 6.42 7.00 -23.34
N GLU A 239 6.25 8.24 -23.78
CA GLU A 239 7.34 9.19 -24.08
C GLU A 239 7.78 10.01 -22.86
N GLU A 240 7.03 9.99 -21.78
CA GLU A 240 7.33 10.75 -20.56
C GLU A 240 8.43 10.06 -19.73
N ILE A 241 9.35 10.85 -19.22
CA ILE A 241 10.35 10.38 -18.27
C ILE A 241 9.64 10.10 -16.94
N SER A 242 9.90 8.93 -16.35
CA SER A 242 9.38 8.59 -15.02
C SER A 242 9.89 9.59 -13.98
N ASP A 243 8.98 10.06 -13.10
CA ASP A 243 9.31 10.85 -11.92
C ASP A 243 9.59 9.97 -10.69
N ALA A 244 9.61 8.64 -10.86
CA ALA A 244 10.01 7.71 -9.82
C ALA A 244 11.53 7.67 -9.67
N GLU A 245 12.02 7.81 -8.46
CA GLU A 245 13.45 7.88 -8.14
C GLU A 245 13.81 6.92 -6.99
N ILE A 246 15.04 6.43 -7.03
CA ILE A 246 15.60 5.64 -5.94
C ILE A 246 16.27 6.62 -4.95
N GLY A 247 15.49 7.15 -4.01
CA GLY A 247 15.98 8.08 -2.98
C GLY A 247 16.87 7.40 -1.93
N SER A 248 16.69 6.10 -1.72
CA SER A 248 17.62 5.19 -1.00
C SER A 248 17.45 3.77 -1.53
N TYR A 249 18.46 2.91 -1.34
CA TYR A 249 18.47 1.57 -1.88
C TYR A 249 18.80 0.53 -0.81
N GLY A 250 17.79 -0.17 -0.32
CA GLY A 250 17.90 -1.22 0.68
C GLY A 250 17.57 -2.63 0.17
N LEU A 251 17.39 -2.82 -1.15
CA LEU A 251 16.99 -4.12 -1.70
C LEU A 251 18.00 -5.23 -1.40
N ASP A 252 19.30 -4.97 -1.56
CA ASP A 252 20.33 -5.97 -1.31
C ASP A 252 20.35 -6.42 0.16
N GLU A 253 20.21 -5.47 1.09
CA GLU A 253 20.09 -5.77 2.52
C GLU A 253 18.83 -6.57 2.83
N CYS A 254 17.68 -6.23 2.22
CA CYS A 254 16.45 -7.01 2.35
C CYS A 254 16.65 -8.45 1.87
N VAL A 255 17.34 -8.67 0.76
CA VAL A 255 17.65 -10.00 0.23
C VAL A 255 18.52 -10.79 1.19
N ASP A 256 19.59 -10.19 1.71
CA ASP A 256 20.52 -10.84 2.63
C ASP A 256 19.84 -11.21 3.94
N LEU A 257 18.98 -10.34 4.48
CA LEU A 257 18.19 -10.60 5.69
C LEU A 257 17.23 -11.78 5.51
N VAL A 258 16.50 -11.84 4.38
CA VAL A 258 15.58 -12.94 4.10
C VAL A 258 16.34 -14.25 3.86
N ARG A 259 17.42 -14.22 3.06
CA ARG A 259 18.28 -15.39 2.79
C ARG A 259 18.85 -15.95 4.08
N ALA A 260 19.41 -15.12 4.94
CA ALA A 260 19.99 -15.52 6.21
C ALA A 260 18.94 -16.10 7.17
N ALA A 261 17.74 -15.51 7.24
CA ALA A 261 16.67 -15.99 8.10
C ALA A 261 16.11 -17.34 7.65
N LEU A 262 15.89 -17.52 6.34
CA LEU A 262 15.47 -18.81 5.79
C LEU A 262 16.53 -19.90 6.02
N ALA A 263 17.81 -19.59 5.78
CA ALA A 263 18.92 -20.53 6.01
C ALA A 263 19.07 -20.92 7.49
N ARG A 264 18.81 -20.00 8.41
CA ARG A 264 18.83 -20.26 9.86
C ARG A 264 17.66 -21.14 10.30
N GLY A 265 16.50 -21.03 9.64
CA GLY A 265 15.24 -21.58 10.11
C GLY A 265 14.69 -20.88 11.35
N ASN A 266 13.52 -21.28 11.80
CA ASN A 266 12.85 -20.78 13.01
C ASN A 266 12.57 -21.87 14.06
N GLY A 267 13.06 -23.10 13.83
CA GLY A 267 12.85 -24.26 14.70
C GLY A 267 11.49 -24.96 14.54
N VAL A 268 10.65 -24.52 13.62
CA VAL A 268 9.38 -25.18 13.29
C VAL A 268 9.67 -26.32 12.30
N ASN A 269 9.35 -27.54 12.69
CA ASN A 269 9.50 -28.73 11.83
C ASN A 269 8.23 -28.97 11.01
N PRO A 270 8.35 -29.62 9.84
CA PRO A 270 7.18 -30.14 9.13
C PRO A 270 6.37 -31.08 10.04
N PRO A 271 5.07 -31.25 9.78
CA PRO A 271 4.30 -32.28 10.48
C PRO A 271 4.88 -33.66 10.28
N ASP A 272 4.67 -34.56 11.27
CA ASP A 272 5.15 -35.94 11.21
C ASP A 272 4.50 -36.71 10.05
N GLY A 273 5.27 -37.63 9.46
CA GLY A 273 4.82 -38.55 8.42
C GLY A 273 5.46 -38.29 7.05
N GLU A 274 5.46 -39.33 6.21
CA GLU A 274 6.08 -39.30 4.87
C GLU A 274 5.23 -38.57 3.80
N ASP A 275 4.03 -38.13 4.16
CA ASP A 275 3.10 -37.47 3.24
C ASP A 275 3.34 -35.97 3.08
N TRP A 276 4.29 -35.39 3.81
CA TRP A 276 4.59 -33.96 3.76
C TRP A 276 5.81 -33.68 2.90
N LEU A 277 5.59 -32.90 1.83
CA LEU A 277 6.63 -32.36 0.96
C LEU A 277 6.99 -30.96 1.42
N VAL A 278 8.27 -30.66 1.53
CA VAL A 278 8.77 -29.36 2.01
C VAL A 278 9.41 -28.58 0.88
N GLY A 279 9.18 -27.27 0.84
CA GLY A 279 9.79 -26.39 -0.14
C GLY A 279 9.94 -24.97 0.36
N SER A 280 10.79 -24.22 -0.35
CA SER A 280 11.11 -22.83 -0.06
C SER A 280 10.85 -21.98 -1.28
N GLY A 281 10.39 -20.75 -1.06
CA GLY A 281 10.17 -19.81 -2.16
C GLY A 281 10.35 -18.38 -1.72
N ILE A 282 10.79 -17.57 -2.66
CA ILE A 282 11.04 -16.15 -2.47
C ILE A 282 10.39 -15.33 -3.57
N ALA A 283 10.13 -14.07 -3.27
CA ALA A 283 9.73 -13.08 -4.27
C ALA A 283 10.15 -11.67 -3.85
N TYR A 284 10.38 -10.83 -4.84
CA TYR A 284 10.74 -9.43 -4.66
C TYR A 284 9.59 -8.54 -5.15
N ALA A 285 9.51 -7.34 -4.58
CA ALA A 285 8.61 -6.31 -5.06
C ALA A 285 9.23 -4.93 -4.95
N MET A 286 8.91 -4.08 -5.90
CA MET A 286 9.14 -2.65 -5.89
C MET A 286 7.79 -1.94 -5.95
N HIS A 287 7.67 -0.80 -5.31
CA HIS A 287 6.46 0.01 -5.34
C HIS A 287 6.81 1.48 -5.15
N ASP A 288 6.37 2.32 -6.07
CA ASP A 288 6.47 3.76 -5.90
C ASP A 288 5.34 4.30 -5.01
N ALA A 289 5.64 5.33 -4.25
CA ALA A 289 4.64 6.03 -3.45
C ALA A 289 4.02 7.17 -4.25
N ALA A 290 2.71 7.30 -4.19
CA ALA A 290 1.87 8.26 -4.91
C ALA A 290 1.58 7.89 -6.38
N PRO A 291 0.38 8.29 -6.88
CA PRO A 291 0.09 8.20 -8.31
C PRO A 291 1.00 9.16 -9.12
N PRO A 292 1.24 8.89 -10.41
CA PRO A 292 2.04 9.75 -11.29
C PRO A 292 1.37 11.08 -11.67
N THR A 293 0.28 11.43 -11.01
CA THR A 293 -0.47 12.67 -11.20
C THR A 293 -0.46 13.50 -9.92
N GLU A 294 -1.02 14.71 -9.96
CA GLU A 294 -0.98 15.71 -8.89
C GLU A 294 -1.56 15.27 -7.52
N HIS A 295 -1.08 14.19 -6.93
CA HIS A 295 -1.40 13.90 -5.53
C HIS A 295 -0.81 14.98 -4.64
N ARG A 296 -1.64 15.57 -3.78
CA ARG A 296 -1.22 16.69 -2.93
C ARG A 296 -1.87 16.63 -1.55
N SER A 297 -1.18 17.17 -0.58
CA SER A 297 -1.68 17.33 0.78
C SER A 297 -1.27 18.67 1.36
N ASN A 298 -2.15 19.28 2.15
CA ASN A 298 -1.87 20.46 2.93
C ASN A 298 -1.87 20.10 4.41
N ALA A 299 -0.88 20.62 5.15
CA ALA A 299 -0.86 20.55 6.60
C ALA A 299 -0.62 21.93 7.21
N SER A 300 -1.16 22.16 8.39
CA SER A 300 -0.86 23.37 9.18
C SER A 300 -0.55 23.01 10.62
N ILE A 301 0.31 23.79 11.25
CA ILE A 301 0.67 23.66 12.66
C ILE A 301 0.63 25.07 13.28
N GLU A 302 -0.01 25.16 14.45
CA GLU A 302 -0.13 26.41 15.21
C GLU A 302 0.25 26.15 16.67
N LEU A 303 1.00 27.10 17.26
CA LEU A 303 1.26 27.15 18.70
C LEU A 303 0.03 27.70 19.42
N LEU A 304 -0.44 27.01 20.45
CA LEU A 304 -1.60 27.36 21.25
C LEU A 304 -1.20 28.11 22.54
N GLU A 305 -2.19 28.72 23.21
CA GLU A 305 -2.03 29.52 24.42
C GLU A 305 -1.33 28.78 25.56
N ASP A 306 -1.64 27.51 25.72
CA ASP A 306 -1.07 26.65 26.77
C ASP A 306 0.33 26.10 26.44
N GLY A 307 0.89 26.49 25.29
CA GLY A 307 2.18 26.00 24.79
C GLY A 307 2.11 24.62 24.12
N THR A 308 0.92 24.10 23.84
CA THR A 308 0.71 22.93 23.00
C THR A 308 0.62 23.33 21.53
N TYR A 309 0.57 22.34 20.63
CA TYR A 309 0.46 22.58 19.19
C TYR A 309 -0.82 21.96 18.63
N GLN A 310 -1.51 22.69 17.78
CA GLN A 310 -2.56 22.14 16.94
C GLN A 310 -2.00 21.78 15.57
N LEU A 311 -1.97 20.49 15.27
CA LEU A 311 -1.67 19.95 13.95
C LEU A 311 -2.97 19.72 13.19
N VAL A 312 -3.02 20.14 11.93
CA VAL A 312 -4.19 19.95 11.05
C VAL A 312 -3.75 19.30 9.76
N SER A 313 -4.40 18.19 9.37
CA SER A 313 -4.08 17.41 8.17
C SER A 313 -5.35 16.87 7.52
N GLY A 314 -5.46 16.96 6.18
CA GLY A 314 -6.64 16.49 5.45
C GLY A 314 -6.74 14.96 5.31
N THR A 315 -5.67 14.23 5.56
CA THR A 315 -5.59 12.78 5.30
C THR A 315 -6.38 11.96 6.32
N ALA A 316 -6.93 10.82 5.88
CA ALA A 316 -7.77 9.96 6.70
C ALA A 316 -6.96 8.94 7.53
N GLU A 317 -7.51 8.54 8.70
CA GLU A 317 -7.02 7.48 9.57
C GLU A 317 -7.96 6.28 9.53
N PHE A 318 -7.46 5.14 9.05
CA PHE A 318 -8.23 3.88 8.95
C PHE A 318 -7.44 2.65 9.43
N GLY A 319 -6.57 2.86 10.43
CA GLY A 319 -5.64 1.87 10.95
C GLY A 319 -4.27 1.88 10.28
N ASN A 320 -4.04 2.83 9.36
CA ASN A 320 -2.76 3.04 8.69
C ASN A 320 -1.72 3.80 9.54
N GLY A 321 -2.14 4.37 10.69
CA GLY A 321 -1.27 5.02 11.66
C GLY A 321 -0.92 6.47 11.35
N THR A 322 -1.59 7.12 10.39
CA THR A 322 -1.29 8.51 9.98
C THR A 322 -1.41 9.50 11.13
N THR A 323 -2.38 9.34 12.04
CA THR A 323 -2.53 10.19 13.23
C THR A 323 -1.24 10.24 14.05
N THR A 324 -0.72 9.06 14.42
CA THR A 324 0.48 8.96 15.26
C THR A 324 1.73 9.38 14.51
N GLN A 325 1.87 8.96 13.25
CA GLN A 325 3.04 9.28 12.42
C GLN A 325 3.16 10.79 12.17
N HIS A 326 2.05 11.47 11.87
CA HIS A 326 2.07 12.92 11.64
C HIS A 326 2.47 13.69 12.90
N ILE A 327 1.97 13.27 14.07
CA ILE A 327 2.39 13.83 15.35
C ILE A 327 3.89 13.59 15.58
N GLN A 328 4.41 12.37 15.31
CA GLN A 328 5.83 12.06 15.49
C GLN A 328 6.73 12.84 14.52
N ILE A 329 6.31 13.01 13.25
CA ILE A 329 7.03 13.83 12.27
C ILE A 329 7.09 15.29 12.74
N ALA A 330 5.96 15.85 13.15
CA ALA A 330 5.90 17.24 13.64
C ALA A 330 6.72 17.43 14.91
N ALA A 331 6.60 16.51 15.87
CA ALA A 331 7.31 16.55 17.14
C ALA A 331 8.83 16.48 16.96
N THR A 332 9.31 15.54 16.13
CA THR A 332 10.73 15.40 15.79
C THR A 332 11.27 16.67 15.13
N THR A 333 10.55 17.22 14.18
CA THR A 333 10.96 18.42 13.43
C THR A 333 11.00 19.66 14.31
N LEU A 334 10.00 19.82 15.22
CA LEU A 334 9.95 20.94 16.16
C LEU A 334 10.87 20.78 17.36
N GLY A 335 11.39 19.58 17.64
CA GLY A 335 12.15 19.30 18.87
C GLY A 335 11.25 19.27 20.11
N ALA A 336 9.99 18.83 19.95
CA ALA A 336 8.98 18.72 21.00
C ALA A 336 8.60 17.27 21.27
N THR A 337 7.88 17.02 22.36
CA THR A 337 7.33 15.68 22.66
C THR A 337 5.95 15.49 22.03
N ALA A 338 5.62 14.26 21.62
CA ALA A 338 4.37 13.94 20.91
C ALA A 338 3.09 14.28 21.71
N ASN A 339 3.14 14.24 23.04
CA ASN A 339 2.01 14.55 23.91
C ASN A 339 1.62 16.05 23.93
N ARG A 340 2.39 16.91 23.27
CA ARG A 340 2.06 18.34 23.10
C ARG A 340 1.19 18.62 21.89
N PHE A 341 0.81 17.62 21.12
CA PHE A 341 0.07 17.83 19.88
C PHE A 341 -1.38 17.39 20.01
N HIS A 342 -2.27 18.27 19.58
CA HIS A 342 -3.66 17.97 19.25
C HIS A 342 -3.79 17.92 17.73
N ILE A 343 -4.44 16.88 17.19
CA ILE A 343 -4.59 16.75 15.75
C ILE A 343 -6.05 16.83 15.32
N ILE A 344 -6.29 17.55 14.23
CA ILE A 344 -7.56 17.59 13.50
C ILE A 344 -7.30 16.97 12.14
N GLN A 345 -8.12 15.99 11.75
CA GLN A 345 -7.94 15.27 10.49
C GLN A 345 -9.26 15.13 9.74
N SER A 346 -9.16 14.96 8.41
CA SER A 346 -10.21 14.41 7.54
C SER A 346 -11.55 15.16 7.58
N ASP A 347 -11.52 16.47 7.62
CA ASP A 347 -12.70 17.32 7.63
C ASP A 347 -12.53 18.46 6.62
N THR A 348 -13.37 18.52 5.59
CA THR A 348 -13.22 19.46 4.48
C THR A 348 -13.42 20.93 4.87
N ASP A 349 -13.95 21.20 6.07
CA ASP A 349 -14.07 22.56 6.62
C ASP A 349 -12.89 22.95 7.52
N ARG A 350 -12.40 21.98 8.28
CA ARG A 350 -11.44 22.26 9.34
C ARG A 350 -10.01 22.00 8.92
N THR A 351 -9.82 21.26 7.82
CA THR A 351 -8.49 20.88 7.32
C THR A 351 -8.22 21.44 5.94
N GLY A 352 -6.95 21.54 5.58
CA GLY A 352 -6.54 21.80 4.21
C GLY A 352 -6.79 20.60 3.30
N TYR A 353 -6.77 20.81 2.00
CA TYR A 353 -7.00 19.77 0.99
C TYR A 353 -6.02 18.62 1.10
N ASP A 354 -6.54 17.41 0.96
CA ASP A 354 -5.79 16.18 0.79
C ASP A 354 -6.45 15.33 -0.31
N THR A 355 -5.66 14.78 -1.22
CA THR A 355 -6.22 13.98 -2.33
C THR A 355 -6.84 12.67 -1.82
N GLY A 356 -6.33 12.15 -0.71
CA GLY A 356 -6.86 10.95 -0.06
C GLY A 356 -5.76 10.02 0.43
N ALA A 357 -6.11 9.17 1.37
CA ALA A 357 -5.19 8.21 1.98
C ALA A 357 -5.17 6.89 1.17
N PHE A 358 -4.48 6.89 0.05
CA PHE A 358 -4.26 5.74 -0.85
C PHE A 358 -2.88 5.84 -1.52
N ALA A 359 -2.46 4.83 -2.28
CA ALA A 359 -1.16 4.76 -2.97
C ALA A 359 0.03 5.08 -2.05
N SER A 360 -0.02 4.62 -0.80
CA SER A 360 1.04 4.79 0.22
C SER A 360 1.42 6.23 0.53
N THR A 361 0.53 7.20 0.28
CA THR A 361 0.79 8.66 0.37
C THR A 361 0.70 9.23 1.78
N GLY A 362 0.07 8.54 2.72
CA GLY A 362 -0.16 9.04 4.08
C GLY A 362 1.12 9.48 4.80
N THR A 363 2.18 8.66 4.75
CA THR A 363 3.51 9.04 5.26
C THR A 363 4.25 9.91 4.25
N PHE A 364 4.25 9.54 2.98
CA PHE A 364 5.11 10.15 1.97
C PHE A 364 4.66 11.57 1.58
N VAL A 365 3.40 11.78 1.19
CA VAL A 365 2.91 13.11 0.75
C VAL A 365 2.40 13.94 1.92
N ALA A 366 1.46 13.40 2.70
CA ALA A 366 0.88 14.13 3.82
C ALA A 366 1.91 14.35 4.94
N GLY A 367 2.75 13.35 5.23
CA GLY A 367 3.87 13.50 6.16
C GLY A 367 4.90 14.53 5.72
N LYS A 368 5.17 14.66 4.40
CA LYS A 368 6.02 15.72 3.84
C LYS A 368 5.41 17.12 4.07
N ALA A 369 4.09 17.27 3.87
CA ALA A 369 3.41 18.53 4.17
C ALA A 369 3.51 18.91 5.65
N VAL A 370 3.39 17.90 6.55
CA VAL A 370 3.56 18.08 8.00
C VAL A 370 4.99 18.48 8.34
N ALA A 371 6.00 17.81 7.80
CA ALA A 371 7.40 18.16 8.03
C ALA A 371 7.71 19.60 7.61
N LEU A 372 7.30 19.98 6.40
CA LEU A 372 7.49 21.35 5.87
C LEU A 372 6.78 22.41 6.71
N ALA A 373 5.59 22.12 7.23
CA ALA A 373 4.86 23.05 8.12
C ALA A 373 5.58 23.18 9.47
N ALA A 374 6.07 22.07 10.02
CA ALA A 374 6.82 22.05 11.27
C ALA A 374 8.16 22.77 11.16
N GLU A 375 8.92 22.57 10.09
CA GLU A 375 10.18 23.28 9.81
C GLU A 375 9.96 24.79 9.72
N ALA A 376 8.94 25.20 8.98
CA ALA A 376 8.63 26.62 8.84
C ALA A 376 8.15 27.24 10.16
N LEU A 377 7.38 26.52 10.98
CA LEU A 377 6.97 26.99 12.31
C LEU A 377 8.16 27.08 13.26
N ARG A 378 9.04 26.06 13.24
CA ARG A 378 10.27 26.06 14.03
C ARG A 378 11.13 27.28 13.73
N ALA A 379 11.37 27.58 12.46
CA ALA A 379 12.14 28.75 12.04
C ALA A 379 11.48 30.06 12.52
N ARG A 380 10.15 30.17 12.43
CA ARG A 380 9.38 31.34 12.91
C ARG A 380 9.45 31.47 14.42
N ILE A 381 9.30 30.39 15.19
CA ILE A 381 9.42 30.41 16.65
C ILE A 381 10.81 30.87 17.08
N LEU A 382 11.88 30.32 16.48
CA LEU A 382 13.25 30.71 16.81
C LEU A 382 13.55 32.17 16.48
N GLY A 383 13.13 32.63 15.29
CA GLY A 383 13.31 34.03 14.90
C GLY A 383 12.54 35.01 15.79
N PHE A 384 11.31 34.66 16.17
CA PHE A 384 10.51 35.50 17.06
C PHE A 384 11.05 35.48 18.50
N ALA A 385 11.49 34.33 19.01
CA ALA A 385 12.14 34.23 20.31
C ALA A 385 13.42 35.09 20.38
N ALA A 386 14.23 35.07 19.32
CA ALA A 386 15.41 35.92 19.21
C ALA A 386 15.06 37.43 19.30
N GLN A 387 14.00 37.85 18.60
CA GLN A 387 13.48 39.23 18.65
C GLN A 387 13.00 39.61 20.06
N VAL A 388 12.23 38.74 20.72
CA VAL A 388 11.70 38.97 22.08
C VAL A 388 12.82 39.03 23.12
N MET A 389 13.87 38.23 22.95
CA MET A 389 15.00 38.11 23.89
C MET A 389 16.16 39.04 23.54
N ASP A 390 16.03 39.84 22.46
CA ASP A 390 17.07 40.77 21.97
C ASP A 390 18.44 40.09 21.76
N VAL A 391 18.42 38.96 21.02
CA VAL A 391 19.63 38.18 20.69
C VAL A 391 19.66 37.85 19.19
N GLU A 392 20.82 37.46 18.66
CA GLU A 392 20.94 36.97 17.31
C GLU A 392 20.18 35.63 17.12
N PRO A 393 19.45 35.42 16.01
CA PRO A 393 18.64 34.21 15.78
C PRO A 393 19.42 32.89 15.92
N GLY A 394 20.71 32.87 15.56
CA GLY A 394 21.58 31.70 15.66
C GLY A 394 21.91 31.28 17.12
N MET A 395 21.61 32.13 18.11
CA MET A 395 21.76 31.82 19.51
C MET A 395 20.56 31.13 20.15
N CYS A 396 19.45 30.97 19.37
CA CYS A 396 18.23 30.36 19.84
C CYS A 396 18.12 28.89 19.40
N ARG A 397 17.68 28.03 20.30
CA ARG A 397 17.36 26.62 20.01
C ARG A 397 16.07 26.19 20.69
N MET A 398 15.32 25.31 20.05
CA MET A 398 14.13 24.70 20.66
C MET A 398 14.53 23.86 21.87
N ASP A 399 13.66 23.87 22.87
CA ASP A 399 13.67 22.99 24.04
C ASP A 399 12.23 22.47 24.23
N ASN A 400 12.05 21.34 24.92
CA ASN A 400 10.75 20.68 25.08
C ASN A 400 9.61 21.61 25.53
N ASP A 401 9.93 22.59 26.38
CA ASP A 401 8.94 23.50 26.99
C ASP A 401 9.10 24.96 26.54
N GLY A 402 10.02 25.25 25.62
CA GLY A 402 10.29 26.62 25.22
C GLY A 402 11.41 26.77 24.22
N VAL A 403 12.01 27.95 24.23
CA VAL A 403 13.19 28.30 23.45
C VAL A 403 14.26 28.82 24.40
N ILE A 404 15.47 28.30 24.24
CA ILE A 404 16.67 28.81 24.93
C ILE A 404 17.38 29.72 23.95
N CYS A 405 17.62 30.98 24.36
CA CYS A 405 18.30 32.02 23.59
C CYS A 405 19.48 32.57 24.42
N GLY A 406 20.70 32.21 24.05
CA GLY A 406 21.88 32.55 24.86
C GLY A 406 21.78 31.95 26.27
N GLU A 407 21.83 32.80 27.31
CA GLU A 407 21.64 32.42 28.71
C GLU A 407 20.15 32.47 29.15
N GLY A 408 19.29 33.05 28.33
CA GLY A 408 17.87 33.22 28.63
C GLY A 408 17.00 32.06 28.12
N ARG A 409 15.79 31.96 28.68
CA ARG A 409 14.76 31.00 28.25
C ARG A 409 13.39 31.66 28.25
N ILE A 410 12.61 31.35 27.24
CA ILE A 410 11.19 31.72 27.15
C ILE A 410 10.35 30.46 26.93
N SER A 411 9.26 30.29 27.70
CA SER A 411 8.35 29.17 27.51
C SER A 411 7.52 29.31 26.23
N LEU A 412 6.99 28.21 25.69
CA LEU A 412 6.11 28.23 24.53
C LEU A 412 4.84 29.06 24.80
N ALA A 413 4.22 28.93 25.98
CA ALA A 413 3.09 29.78 26.40
C ALA A 413 3.49 31.26 26.51
N GLY A 414 4.67 31.57 27.03
CA GLY A 414 5.21 32.93 27.07
C GLY A 414 5.45 33.51 25.67
N LEU A 415 5.95 32.70 24.73
CA LEU A 415 6.09 33.09 23.32
C LEU A 415 4.73 33.33 22.66
N TRP A 416 3.74 32.50 22.94
CA TRP A 416 2.38 32.71 22.44
C TRP A 416 1.81 34.05 22.94
N LEU A 417 1.93 34.35 24.23
CA LEU A 417 1.48 35.61 24.80
C LEU A 417 2.18 36.82 24.15
N ALA A 418 3.52 36.79 24.09
CA ALA A 418 4.32 37.82 23.42
C ALA A 418 3.92 37.98 21.95
N SER A 419 3.60 36.90 21.26
CA SER A 419 3.19 36.94 19.85
C SER A 419 1.87 37.71 19.65
N ARG A 420 0.95 37.61 20.61
CA ARG A 420 -0.31 38.38 20.59
C ARG A 420 -0.06 39.88 20.80
N GLU A 421 0.85 40.23 21.71
CA GLU A 421 1.22 41.62 21.97
C GLU A 421 1.92 42.27 20.77
N HIS A 422 2.73 41.50 20.03
CA HIS A 422 3.47 41.99 18.87
C HIS A 422 2.74 41.76 17.54
N GLY A 423 1.52 41.23 17.54
CA GLY A 423 0.75 40.94 16.32
C GLY A 423 1.39 39.88 15.42
N VAL A 424 2.21 38.99 15.97
CA VAL A 424 2.87 37.88 15.24
C VAL A 424 2.04 36.63 15.32
N GLN A 425 1.77 35.99 14.18
CA GLN A 425 1.07 34.71 14.14
C GLN A 425 2.07 33.53 14.18
N LEU A 426 1.97 32.68 15.21
CA LEU A 426 2.78 31.47 15.35
C LEU A 426 2.02 30.23 14.84
N GLY A 427 1.60 30.32 13.59
CA GLY A 427 0.93 29.25 12.86
C GLY A 427 1.29 29.32 11.38
N LEU A 428 1.50 28.16 10.76
CA LEU A 428 1.90 28.07 9.35
C LEU A 428 1.28 26.86 8.66
N SER A 429 0.94 27.05 7.39
CA SER A 429 0.48 25.99 6.49
C SER A 429 1.50 25.75 5.39
N ARG A 430 1.65 24.51 5.00
CA ARG A 430 2.47 24.09 3.87
C ARG A 430 1.74 23.03 3.04
N LYS A 431 2.13 22.95 1.79
CA LYS A 431 1.61 22.04 0.79
C LYS A 431 2.75 21.17 0.27
N ALA A 432 2.49 19.89 0.09
CA ALA A 432 3.40 18.97 -0.56
C ALA A 432 2.72 18.22 -1.71
N TYR A 433 3.53 17.75 -2.64
CA TYR A 433 3.12 16.97 -3.81
C TYR A 433 3.79 15.59 -3.79
N GLY A 434 3.19 14.66 -4.52
CA GLY A 434 3.71 13.30 -4.66
C GLY A 434 5.01 13.22 -5.45
N SER A 435 5.18 14.05 -6.48
CA SER A 435 6.39 14.06 -7.33
C SER A 435 7.55 14.88 -6.69
N PRO A 436 8.83 14.42 -6.83
CA PRO A 436 9.24 13.11 -7.34
C PRO A 436 8.79 11.99 -6.40
N ARG A 437 8.58 10.77 -6.97
CA ARG A 437 8.07 9.61 -6.25
C ARG A 437 9.21 8.72 -5.79
N SER A 438 9.27 8.40 -4.51
CA SER A 438 10.24 7.46 -3.97
C SER A 438 9.77 6.02 -4.13
N VAL A 439 10.68 5.11 -4.45
CA VAL A 439 10.41 3.68 -4.57
C VAL A 439 10.82 2.94 -3.30
N ALA A 440 9.97 2.01 -2.87
CA ALA A 440 10.21 1.09 -1.78
C ALA A 440 10.46 -0.32 -2.32
N PHE A 441 11.33 -1.09 -1.64
CA PHE A 441 11.61 -2.47 -1.98
C PHE A 441 11.19 -3.41 -0.85
N ASN A 442 10.66 -4.57 -1.21
CA ASN A 442 10.29 -5.62 -0.27
C ASN A 442 10.71 -6.99 -0.80
N VAL A 443 11.15 -7.85 0.11
CA VAL A 443 11.49 -9.25 -0.18
C VAL A 443 10.73 -10.12 0.79
N HIS A 444 10.06 -11.15 0.30
CA HIS A 444 9.39 -12.14 1.12
C HIS A 444 9.88 -13.54 0.82
N GLY A 445 10.01 -14.36 1.87
CA GLY A 445 10.39 -15.76 1.76
C GLY A 445 9.55 -16.65 2.65
N PHE A 446 9.24 -17.85 2.15
CA PHE A 446 8.54 -18.88 2.88
C PHE A 446 9.30 -20.21 2.89
N HIS A 447 9.21 -20.93 4.02
CA HIS A 447 9.25 -22.39 4.07
C HIS A 447 7.84 -22.90 4.30
N LEU A 448 7.41 -23.90 3.55
CA LEU A 448 6.12 -24.53 3.74
C LEU A 448 6.21 -26.06 3.62
N ALA A 449 5.24 -26.74 4.19
CA ALA A 449 4.97 -28.14 3.95
C ALA A 449 3.61 -28.29 3.25
N VAL A 450 3.52 -29.19 2.28
CA VAL A 450 2.27 -29.54 1.60
C VAL A 450 2.04 -31.04 1.68
N ASN A 451 0.84 -31.43 2.09
CA ASN A 451 0.48 -32.83 2.18
C ASN A 451 0.12 -33.36 0.79
N ARG A 452 0.84 -34.39 0.34
CA ARG A 452 0.69 -34.98 -1.01
C ARG A 452 -0.64 -35.74 -1.22
N VAL A 453 -1.36 -36.04 -0.13
CA VAL A 453 -2.63 -36.78 -0.19
C VAL A 453 -3.83 -35.83 -0.14
N SER A 454 -3.76 -34.81 0.71
CA SER A 454 -4.89 -33.87 0.93
C SER A 454 -4.75 -32.53 0.22
N GLY A 455 -3.52 -32.13 -0.17
CA GLY A 455 -3.22 -30.79 -0.65
C GLY A 455 -3.18 -29.73 0.46
N GLU A 456 -3.24 -30.12 1.72
CA GLU A 456 -3.12 -29.19 2.85
C GLU A 456 -1.75 -28.52 2.86
N ILE A 457 -1.73 -27.20 3.05
CA ILE A 457 -0.50 -26.40 3.14
C ILE A 457 -0.33 -25.89 4.56
N GLN A 458 0.86 -26.11 5.13
CA GLN A 458 1.29 -25.50 6.39
C GLN A 458 2.49 -24.60 6.15
N ILE A 459 2.39 -23.35 6.55
CA ILE A 459 3.49 -22.40 6.49
C ILE A 459 4.38 -22.63 7.71
N LEU A 460 5.60 -23.09 7.49
CA LEU A 460 6.57 -23.39 8.55
C LEU A 460 7.33 -22.14 8.99
N GLN A 461 7.74 -21.31 8.02
CA GLN A 461 8.43 -20.04 8.28
C GLN A 461 7.96 -18.98 7.28
N SER A 462 7.81 -17.76 7.78
CA SER A 462 7.48 -16.56 7.00
C SER A 462 8.48 -15.47 7.37
N VAL A 463 9.18 -14.94 6.38
CA VAL A 463 10.21 -13.90 6.57
C VAL A 463 9.94 -12.76 5.60
N HIS A 464 9.90 -11.54 6.11
CA HIS A 464 9.71 -10.33 5.32
C HIS A 464 10.77 -9.29 5.63
N ALA A 465 11.42 -8.75 4.62
CA ALA A 465 12.31 -7.61 4.76
C ALA A 465 11.82 -6.44 3.89
N ALA A 466 11.80 -5.24 4.45
CA ALA A 466 11.30 -4.04 3.80
C ALA A 466 12.30 -2.89 3.88
N ASP A 467 12.53 -2.23 2.75
CA ASP A 467 13.23 -0.95 2.66
C ASP A 467 12.23 0.20 2.82
N ALA A 468 12.03 0.59 4.06
CA ALA A 468 11.09 1.64 4.48
C ALA A 468 11.75 3.02 4.64
N GLY A 469 13.03 3.16 4.29
CA GLY A 469 13.80 4.32 4.69
C GLY A 469 13.88 4.42 6.21
N THR A 470 13.92 5.63 6.74
CA THR A 470 13.84 5.85 8.18
C THR A 470 12.50 5.40 8.74
N VAL A 471 12.53 4.49 9.70
CA VAL A 471 11.33 3.96 10.36
C VAL A 471 10.82 4.95 11.41
N ILE A 472 9.73 5.64 11.12
CA ILE A 472 9.14 6.66 12.04
C ILE A 472 8.55 6.00 13.28
N ASN A 473 7.78 4.90 13.10
CA ASN A 473 7.17 4.16 14.19
C ASN A 473 7.33 2.65 13.98
N PRO A 474 8.31 2.00 14.63
CA PRO A 474 8.61 0.58 14.40
C PRO A 474 7.43 -0.35 14.69
N MET A 475 6.65 -0.09 15.73
CA MET A 475 5.51 -0.92 16.12
C MET A 475 4.39 -0.86 15.06
N GLN A 476 4.03 0.35 14.63
CA GLN A 476 2.97 0.53 13.64
C GLN A 476 3.39 0.05 12.25
N LEU A 477 4.63 0.31 11.84
CA LEU A 477 5.16 -0.19 10.57
C LEU A 477 5.18 -1.72 10.54
N ARG A 478 5.64 -2.36 11.62
CA ARG A 478 5.57 -3.81 11.77
C ARG A 478 4.13 -4.31 11.62
N GLY A 479 3.16 -3.67 12.27
CA GLY A 479 1.74 -4.02 12.16
C GLY A 479 1.20 -3.88 10.73
N GLN A 480 1.68 -2.88 9.96
CA GLN A 480 1.32 -2.73 8.54
C GLN A 480 1.88 -3.87 7.68
N VAL A 481 3.11 -4.33 7.94
CA VAL A 481 3.71 -5.48 7.24
C VAL A 481 3.00 -6.77 7.61
N GLU A 482 2.76 -7.03 8.91
CA GLU A 482 2.01 -8.22 9.38
C GLU A 482 0.61 -8.29 8.76
N GLY A 483 -0.12 -7.17 8.74
CA GLY A 483 -1.44 -7.08 8.10
C GLY A 483 -1.39 -7.29 6.58
N ALA A 484 -0.34 -6.85 5.90
CA ALA A 484 -0.15 -7.11 4.47
C ALA A 484 0.13 -8.58 4.18
N VAL A 485 0.98 -9.21 5.00
CA VAL A 485 1.27 -10.66 4.90
C VAL A 485 0.00 -11.46 5.13
N ALA A 486 -0.80 -11.13 6.16
CA ALA A 486 -2.07 -11.79 6.43
C ALA A 486 -3.04 -11.71 5.24
N GLN A 487 -3.19 -10.53 4.63
CA GLN A 487 -4.01 -10.36 3.42
C GLN A 487 -3.45 -11.14 2.22
N GLY A 488 -2.13 -11.11 2.02
CA GLY A 488 -1.48 -11.84 0.93
C GLY A 488 -1.63 -13.37 1.06
N VAL A 489 -1.46 -13.92 2.27
CA VAL A 489 -1.72 -15.33 2.59
C VAL A 489 -3.20 -15.67 2.39
N GLY A 490 -4.10 -14.82 2.90
CA GLY A 490 -5.54 -14.97 2.71
C GLY A 490 -5.92 -15.09 1.24
N TRP A 491 -5.46 -14.15 0.43
CA TRP A 491 -5.73 -14.12 -1.00
C TRP A 491 -5.10 -15.30 -1.75
N ALA A 492 -3.90 -15.74 -1.37
CA ALA A 492 -3.22 -16.85 -2.02
C ALA A 492 -3.82 -18.21 -1.69
N LEU A 493 -4.29 -18.42 -0.44
CA LEU A 493 -4.63 -19.77 0.05
C LEU A 493 -6.12 -20.00 0.37
N TYR A 494 -6.89 -18.96 0.71
CA TYR A 494 -8.22 -19.14 1.29
C TYR A 494 -9.36 -18.43 0.58
N GLU A 495 -9.14 -17.15 0.25
CA GLU A 495 -10.17 -16.24 -0.19
C GLU A 495 -10.58 -16.49 -1.65
N ARG A 496 -11.87 -16.49 -1.92
CA ARG A 496 -12.40 -16.59 -3.29
C ARG A 496 -13.82 -16.08 -3.35
N ILE A 497 -14.09 -15.12 -4.24
CA ILE A 497 -15.45 -14.78 -4.64
C ILE A 497 -15.93 -15.76 -5.69
N VAL A 498 -17.07 -16.37 -5.44
CA VAL A 498 -17.72 -17.32 -6.36
C VAL A 498 -18.93 -16.65 -7.00
N LEU A 499 -18.94 -16.64 -8.32
CA LEU A 499 -20.07 -16.17 -9.13
C LEU A 499 -20.81 -17.37 -9.70
N ASP A 500 -22.14 -17.29 -9.78
CA ASP A 500 -22.95 -18.21 -10.58
C ASP A 500 -22.91 -17.86 -12.08
N ASP A 501 -23.62 -18.64 -12.90
CA ASP A 501 -23.66 -18.46 -14.34
C ASP A 501 -24.33 -17.14 -14.78
N THR A 502 -25.02 -16.45 -13.86
CA THR A 502 -25.63 -15.13 -14.08
C THR A 502 -24.73 -13.98 -13.66
N GLY A 503 -23.55 -14.29 -13.05
CA GLY A 503 -22.63 -13.30 -12.51
C GLY A 503 -22.97 -12.83 -11.09
N LYS A 504 -23.92 -13.47 -10.39
CA LYS A 504 -24.30 -13.17 -9.01
C LYS A 504 -23.30 -13.81 -8.04
N ILE A 505 -22.94 -13.10 -6.97
CA ILE A 505 -22.11 -13.63 -5.88
C ILE A 505 -22.95 -14.63 -5.07
N VAL A 506 -22.42 -15.85 -4.90
CA VAL A 506 -23.10 -16.92 -4.15
C VAL A 506 -22.54 -17.15 -2.74
N ASN A 507 -21.47 -16.46 -2.38
CA ASN A 507 -20.82 -16.56 -1.06
C ASN A 507 -20.63 -15.18 -0.36
N PRO A 508 -21.69 -14.36 -0.18
CA PRO A 508 -21.59 -12.98 0.28
C PRO A 508 -21.52 -12.85 1.81
N ALA A 509 -20.72 -13.68 2.48
CA ALA A 509 -20.56 -13.64 3.92
C ALA A 509 -19.23 -14.27 4.35
N PHE A 510 -18.65 -13.83 5.47
CA PHE A 510 -17.40 -14.41 6.02
C PHE A 510 -17.49 -15.90 6.35
N ARG A 511 -18.69 -16.43 6.52
CA ARG A 511 -18.91 -17.87 6.69
C ARG A 511 -18.47 -18.67 5.46
N ASN A 512 -18.68 -18.14 4.26
CA ASN A 512 -18.45 -18.81 2.97
C ASN A 512 -17.31 -18.17 2.18
N TYR A 513 -16.97 -16.92 2.46
CA TYR A 513 -15.76 -16.24 2.01
C TYR A 513 -14.75 -16.30 3.15
N ARG A 514 -13.95 -17.34 3.16
CA ARG A 514 -13.03 -17.60 4.27
C ARG A 514 -11.84 -16.63 4.22
N ILE A 515 -11.79 -15.70 5.17
CA ILE A 515 -10.55 -15.00 5.51
C ILE A 515 -9.73 -15.89 6.46
N PRO A 516 -8.38 -15.76 6.48
CA PRO A 516 -7.58 -16.55 7.41
C PRO A 516 -7.91 -16.18 8.86
N ALA A 517 -7.99 -17.20 9.71
CA ALA A 517 -8.09 -17.02 11.15
C ALA A 517 -6.69 -16.77 11.75
N TYR A 518 -6.64 -16.35 13.01
CA TYR A 518 -5.37 -16.11 13.72
C TYR A 518 -4.41 -17.31 13.67
N ALA A 519 -4.94 -18.53 13.73
CA ALA A 519 -4.16 -19.77 13.67
C ALA A 519 -3.63 -20.10 12.24
N ASP A 520 -4.25 -19.52 11.21
CA ASP A 520 -3.81 -19.75 9.82
C ASP A 520 -2.63 -18.85 9.41
N ILE A 521 -2.37 -17.77 10.19
CA ILE A 521 -1.34 -16.80 9.87
C ILE A 521 -0.04 -17.14 10.63
N PRO A 522 1.07 -17.36 9.92
CA PRO A 522 2.34 -17.62 10.56
C PRO A 522 2.86 -16.38 11.28
N ARG A 523 3.61 -16.58 12.37
CA ARG A 523 4.42 -15.51 12.93
C ARG A 523 5.50 -15.12 11.91
N THR A 524 5.35 -13.95 11.31
CA THR A 524 6.32 -13.45 10.33
C THR A 524 7.51 -12.79 11.03
N GLU A 525 8.73 -13.20 10.67
CA GLU A 525 9.95 -12.49 11.01
C GLU A 525 10.05 -11.26 10.11
N ILE A 526 10.08 -10.06 10.71
CA ILE A 526 10.08 -8.80 9.96
C ILE A 526 11.38 -8.05 10.24
N TYR A 527 12.04 -7.66 9.17
CA TYR A 527 13.27 -6.88 9.15
C TYR A 527 13.06 -5.59 8.35
N PHE A 528 13.79 -4.55 8.74
CA PHE A 528 13.85 -3.29 8.01
C PHE A 528 15.30 -3.02 7.62
N ALA A 529 15.53 -2.67 6.36
CA ALA A 529 16.84 -2.22 5.89
C ALA A 529 17.20 -0.88 6.54
N ASP A 530 18.46 -0.70 6.87
CA ASP A 530 18.98 0.54 7.45
C ASP A 530 19.25 1.57 6.36
N THR A 531 18.23 2.29 5.96
CA THR A 531 18.28 3.27 4.88
C THR A 531 17.69 4.62 5.30
N HIS A 532 18.06 5.67 4.57
CA HIS A 532 17.51 7.02 4.73
C HIS A 532 17.17 7.58 3.36
N ASP A 533 15.87 7.73 3.08
CA ASP A 533 15.39 8.21 1.79
C ASP A 533 15.59 9.71 1.64
N THR A 534 16.13 10.15 0.50
CA THR A 534 16.42 11.58 0.28
C THR A 534 15.18 12.38 -0.15
N ILE A 535 14.06 11.72 -0.45
CA ILE A 535 12.85 12.33 -1.00
C ILE A 535 11.75 12.43 0.05
N GLY A 536 11.61 11.40 0.88
CA GLY A 536 10.53 11.30 1.86
C GLY A 536 10.78 12.11 3.15
N PRO A 537 9.72 12.36 3.94
CA PRO A 537 9.83 13.13 5.17
C PRO A 537 10.70 12.40 6.19
N LEU A 538 11.68 13.10 6.78
CA LEU A 538 12.65 12.56 7.73
C LEU A 538 13.36 11.28 7.22
N GLY A 539 13.44 11.08 5.91
CA GLY A 539 14.04 9.91 5.31
C GLY A 539 13.13 8.66 5.22
N ALA A 540 11.83 8.79 5.46
CA ALA A 540 10.88 7.68 5.43
C ALA A 540 10.29 7.47 4.03
N LYS A 541 9.97 6.21 3.70
CA LYS A 541 9.24 5.80 2.49
C LYS A 541 7.78 5.45 2.79
N GLY A 542 6.93 5.48 1.77
CA GLY A 542 5.57 4.94 1.83
C GLY A 542 5.58 3.40 1.87
N MET A 543 4.94 2.78 2.88
CA MET A 543 4.96 1.32 3.09
C MET A 543 3.56 0.72 3.27
N GLY A 544 2.54 1.41 2.76
CA GLY A 544 1.15 0.96 2.88
C GLY A 544 0.81 -0.26 2.03
N GLU A 545 1.40 -0.39 0.85
CA GLU A 545 0.98 -1.36 -0.17
C GLU A 545 2.09 -2.35 -0.57
N CYS A 546 3.34 -1.92 -0.68
CA CYS A 546 4.43 -2.78 -1.14
C CYS A 546 4.52 -4.15 -0.44
N PRO A 547 4.31 -4.26 0.89
CA PRO A 547 4.50 -5.54 1.60
C PRO A 547 3.55 -6.67 1.18
N ILE A 548 2.38 -6.40 0.58
CA ILE A 548 1.47 -7.46 0.12
C ILE A 548 1.96 -8.12 -1.18
N ASN A 549 2.68 -7.37 -2.03
CA ASN A 549 2.98 -7.76 -3.40
C ASN A 549 3.83 -9.04 -3.51
N PRO A 550 4.89 -9.27 -2.70
CA PRO A 550 5.73 -10.44 -2.82
C PRO A 550 5.16 -11.70 -2.13
N VAL A 551 4.04 -11.59 -1.39
CA VAL A 551 3.53 -12.70 -0.54
C VAL A 551 3.02 -13.87 -1.38
N ALA A 552 2.08 -13.62 -2.29
CA ALA A 552 1.48 -14.69 -3.11
C ALA A 552 2.51 -15.39 -4.02
N PRO A 553 3.42 -14.67 -4.73
CA PRO A 553 4.44 -15.34 -5.53
C PRO A 553 5.45 -16.12 -4.69
N ALA A 554 5.84 -15.65 -3.52
CA ALA A 554 6.72 -16.40 -2.63
C ALA A 554 6.09 -17.74 -2.19
N LEU A 555 4.78 -17.75 -1.87
CA LEU A 555 4.02 -18.98 -1.59
C LEU A 555 3.95 -19.91 -2.82
N ALA A 556 3.66 -19.35 -4.00
CA ALA A 556 3.61 -20.11 -5.25
C ALA A 556 4.95 -20.78 -5.57
N ASN A 557 6.07 -20.05 -5.35
CA ASN A 557 7.42 -20.53 -5.56
C ASN A 557 7.79 -21.63 -4.56
N ALA A 558 7.42 -21.48 -3.28
CA ALA A 558 7.63 -22.50 -2.27
C ALA A 558 6.80 -23.78 -2.55
N LEU A 559 5.54 -23.63 -3.01
CA LEU A 559 4.70 -24.75 -3.39
C LEU A 559 5.27 -25.50 -4.62
N ALA A 560 5.79 -24.76 -5.61
CA ALA A 560 6.45 -25.33 -6.77
C ALA A 560 7.77 -26.04 -6.39
N ASP A 561 8.50 -25.53 -5.40
CA ASP A 561 9.70 -26.17 -4.87
C ASP A 561 9.38 -27.49 -4.18
N ALA A 562 8.37 -27.49 -3.30
CA ALA A 562 7.94 -28.68 -2.58
C ALA A 562 7.43 -29.80 -3.50
N THR A 563 6.67 -29.45 -4.54
CA THR A 563 5.94 -30.43 -5.36
C THR A 563 6.56 -30.68 -6.73
N GLY A 564 7.41 -29.79 -7.21
CA GLY A 564 7.85 -29.76 -8.61
C GLY A 564 6.68 -29.54 -9.60
N ILE A 565 5.56 -28.97 -9.12
CA ILE A 565 4.38 -28.62 -9.93
C ILE A 565 4.16 -27.12 -9.83
N ARG A 566 4.11 -26.43 -10.96
CA ARG A 566 3.76 -25.01 -11.01
C ARG A 566 2.25 -24.84 -11.15
N PHE A 567 1.60 -24.36 -10.10
CA PHE A 567 0.23 -23.90 -10.14
C PHE A 567 0.19 -22.45 -10.63
N ARG A 568 -0.55 -22.22 -11.71
CA ARG A 568 -0.62 -20.89 -12.37
C ARG A 568 -1.95 -20.18 -12.16
N ASP A 569 -2.92 -20.85 -11.57
CA ASP A 569 -4.24 -20.30 -11.27
C ASP A 569 -4.43 -20.21 -9.76
N MET A 570 -4.61 -19.00 -9.25
CA MET A 570 -4.91 -18.74 -7.84
C MET A 570 -6.41 -18.92 -7.54
N PRO A 571 -6.82 -19.20 -6.30
CA PRO A 571 -6.01 -19.46 -5.11
C PRO A 571 -5.51 -20.91 -5.02
N PHE A 572 -4.45 -21.16 -4.23
CA PHE A 572 -3.86 -22.49 -4.02
C PHE A 572 -4.59 -23.26 -2.90
N ARG A 573 -5.89 -23.36 -3.00
CA ARG A 573 -6.71 -24.09 -2.04
C ARG A 573 -6.55 -25.60 -2.20
N PRO A 574 -6.62 -26.39 -1.12
CA PRO A 574 -6.50 -27.84 -1.19
C PRO A 574 -7.39 -28.50 -2.25
N ASP A 575 -8.65 -28.05 -2.35
CA ASP A 575 -9.62 -28.57 -3.34
C ASP A 575 -9.22 -28.29 -4.82
N LEU A 576 -8.34 -27.32 -5.05
CA LEU A 576 -7.87 -26.96 -6.39
C LEU A 576 -6.51 -27.56 -6.73
N ILE A 577 -5.65 -27.79 -5.75
CA ILE A 577 -4.27 -28.23 -5.98
C ILE A 577 -4.05 -29.72 -5.68
N TYR A 578 -4.90 -30.37 -4.85
CA TYR A 578 -4.63 -31.72 -4.37
C TYR A 578 -4.54 -32.74 -5.50
N LYS A 579 -5.40 -32.64 -6.53
CA LYS A 579 -5.48 -33.65 -7.60
C LYS A 579 -4.17 -33.80 -8.38
N PRO A 580 -3.54 -32.73 -8.93
CA PRO A 580 -2.23 -32.85 -9.58
C PRO A 580 -1.11 -33.36 -8.64
N ILE A 581 -1.16 -33.00 -7.37
CA ILE A 581 -0.19 -33.47 -6.37
C ILE A 581 -0.40 -34.95 -6.13
N TYR A 582 -1.64 -35.40 -5.91
CA TYR A 582 -1.97 -36.81 -5.69
C TYR A 582 -1.63 -37.67 -6.91
N GLU A 583 -1.92 -37.24 -8.13
CA GLU A 583 -1.58 -37.94 -9.38
C GLU A 583 -0.05 -38.13 -9.51
N LYS A 584 0.74 -37.15 -9.06
CA LYS A 584 2.22 -37.25 -9.10
C LYS A 584 2.81 -38.12 -7.98
N PHE A 585 2.27 -38.06 -6.77
CA PHE A 585 2.90 -38.66 -5.57
C PHE A 585 2.01 -39.69 -4.87
N GLY A 586 0.70 -39.73 -5.10
CA GLY A 586 -0.27 -40.51 -4.35
C GLY A 586 -0.44 -41.97 -4.83
N ALA A 587 0.05 -42.32 -6.01
CA ALA A 587 -0.13 -43.66 -6.60
C ALA A 587 0.68 -44.78 -5.92
N GLY A 588 1.36 -44.52 -4.81
CA GLY A 588 2.15 -45.49 -4.03
C GLY A 588 1.57 -45.82 -2.65
N VAL A 589 0.38 -45.29 -2.30
CA VAL A 589 -0.30 -45.58 -1.01
C VAL A 589 -1.55 -46.40 -1.30
N ALA A 590 -1.39 -47.67 -1.57
CA ALA A 590 -2.44 -48.68 -1.59
C ALA A 590 -2.18 -49.71 -0.48
#